data_f63603930870341a49d5ee04c21e796a
#
_entry.id   f63603930870341a49d5ee04c21e796a
#
_cell.length_a   1.000
_cell.length_b   1.000
_cell.length_c   1.000
_cell.angle_alpha   90.00
_cell.angle_beta   90.00
_cell.angle_gamma   90.00
#
_symmetry.space_group_name_H-M   'P 1'
#
loop_
_entity.id
_entity.type
_entity.pdbx_description
1 polymer ?
#
loop_
_entity_poly.entity_id
_entity_poly.type
_entity_poly.pdbx_seq_one_letter_code
_entity_poly.pdbx_strand_id
1 'polypeptide(L)' 'MMSQFDAYEDLVGKWRWRLLGADGRTVATSGESFDSHWHALRAAENVRGVASAARLSSVPAEGVNDSLGAIIDRELAWS' A
#
# COMPACT_ATOMS: atom_id res chain seq x y z
N MET A 1 -5.97 16.95 -14.52
CA MET A 1 -5.82 15.55 -14.83
C MET A 1 -6.24 14.72 -13.68
N MET A 2 -6.64 13.50 -13.97
CA MET A 2 -7.20 12.64 -12.94
C MET A 2 -6.22 11.54 -12.60
N SER A 3 -6.24 11.15 -11.33
CA SER A 3 -5.54 9.94 -10.94
C SER A 3 -6.26 8.73 -11.51
N GLN A 4 -5.55 7.63 -11.65
CA GLN A 4 -6.20 6.43 -12.15
C GLN A 4 -5.50 5.19 -11.63
N PHE A 5 -6.29 4.14 -11.50
CA PHE A 5 -5.77 2.81 -11.19
C PHE A 5 -5.58 2.06 -12.49
N ASP A 6 -4.43 1.42 -12.62
CA ASP A 6 -4.13 0.58 -13.76
C ASP A 6 -3.85 -0.83 -13.27
N ALA A 7 -4.36 -1.82 -14.00
CA ALA A 7 -3.89 -3.18 -13.82
C ALA A 7 -2.75 -3.40 -14.81
N TYR A 8 -1.69 -4.01 -14.38
CA TYR A 8 -0.57 -4.29 -15.28
C TYR A 8 0.01 -5.65 -14.95
N GLU A 9 0.66 -6.23 -15.95
CA GLU A 9 1.27 -7.54 -15.81
C GLU A 9 2.76 -7.35 -15.51
N ASP A 10 3.25 -8.04 -14.49
CA ASP A 10 4.64 -7.90 -14.12
C ASP A 10 5.50 -8.88 -14.93
N LEU A 11 6.80 -8.90 -14.64
CA LEU A 11 7.74 -9.65 -15.45
C LEU A 11 7.60 -11.17 -15.29
N VAL A 12 6.92 -11.62 -14.24
CA VAL A 12 6.70 -13.04 -14.08
C VAL A 12 5.29 -13.47 -14.48
N GLY A 13 4.57 -12.58 -15.14
CA GLY A 13 3.26 -12.93 -15.67
C GLY A 13 2.12 -12.82 -14.69
N LYS A 14 2.33 -12.17 -13.57
CA LYS A 14 1.27 -11.94 -12.61
C LYS A 14 0.74 -10.54 -12.76
N TRP A 15 -0.50 -10.35 -12.36
CA TRP A 15 -1.14 -9.05 -12.48
C TRP A 15 -1.07 -8.30 -11.17
N ARG A 16 -0.92 -6.98 -11.29
CA ARG A 16 -0.87 -6.07 -10.14
C ARG A 16 -1.63 -4.82 -10.50
N TRP A 17 -1.94 -4.02 -9.49
CA TRP A 17 -2.50 -2.70 -9.78
C TRP A 17 -1.55 -1.64 -9.27
N ARG A 18 -1.67 -0.47 -9.87
CA ARG A 18 -0.97 0.71 -9.40
C ARG A 18 -1.91 1.89 -9.50
N LEU A 19 -1.65 2.88 -8.67
CA LEU A 19 -2.38 4.12 -8.68
C LEU A 19 -1.45 5.20 -9.17
N LEU A 20 -1.85 5.87 -10.22
CA LEU A 20 -1.08 6.98 -10.78
C LEU A 20 -1.69 8.28 -10.31
N GLY A 21 -0.83 9.21 -9.96
CA GLY A 21 -1.26 10.56 -9.63
C GLY A 21 -1.60 11.33 -10.90
N ALA A 22 -2.13 12.53 -10.70
CA ALA A 22 -2.52 13.37 -11.82
C ALA A 22 -1.35 13.73 -12.72
N ASP A 23 -0.14 13.69 -12.20
CA ASP A 23 1.06 13.97 -12.98
C ASP A 23 1.64 12.73 -13.64
N GLY A 24 0.98 11.61 -13.55
CA GLY A 24 1.41 10.37 -14.16
C GLY A 24 2.39 9.55 -13.35
N ARG A 25 2.75 10.01 -12.18
CA ARG A 25 3.70 9.27 -11.34
C ARG A 25 2.98 8.23 -10.51
N THR A 26 3.67 7.13 -10.25
CA THR A 26 3.10 6.08 -9.41
C THR A 26 3.03 6.55 -7.97
N VAL A 27 1.84 6.53 -7.42
CA VAL A 27 1.59 6.91 -6.04
C VAL A 27 1.58 5.69 -5.14
N ALA A 28 1.05 4.58 -5.63
CA ALA A 28 0.91 3.38 -4.83
C ALA A 28 0.84 2.17 -5.76
N THR A 29 1.20 1.02 -5.24
CA THR A 29 1.08 -0.23 -5.98
C THR A 29 0.49 -1.28 -5.05
N SER A 30 -0.04 -2.35 -5.65
CA SER A 30 -0.56 -3.45 -4.86
C SER A 30 0.58 -4.18 -4.16
N GLY A 31 0.33 -4.64 -2.95
CA GLY A 31 1.29 -5.45 -2.24
C GLY A 31 1.24 -6.90 -2.64
N GLU A 32 0.18 -7.30 -3.35
CA GLU A 32 -0.02 -8.66 -3.78
C GLU A 32 -0.04 -8.72 -5.29
N SER A 33 0.17 -9.92 -5.82
CA SER A 33 -0.05 -10.16 -7.23
C SER A 33 -1.33 -10.99 -7.38
N PHE A 34 -1.89 -10.97 -8.58
CA PHE A 34 -3.16 -11.61 -8.87
C PHE A 34 -3.01 -12.43 -10.14
N ASP A 35 -3.89 -13.41 -10.30
CA ASP A 35 -3.79 -14.32 -11.45
C ASP A 35 -4.32 -13.74 -12.73
N SER A 36 -5.16 -12.70 -12.65
CA SER A 36 -5.74 -12.12 -13.85
C SER A 36 -5.96 -10.64 -13.64
N HIS A 37 -6.13 -9.93 -14.77
CA HIS A 37 -6.37 -8.49 -14.67
C HIS A 37 -7.69 -8.20 -13.95
N TRP A 38 -8.65 -9.10 -14.05
CA TRP A 38 -9.92 -8.92 -13.37
C TRP A 38 -9.75 -8.87 -11.86
N HIS A 39 -8.94 -9.80 -11.35
CA HIS A 39 -8.68 -9.84 -9.92
C HIS A 39 -7.94 -8.59 -9.46
N ALA A 40 -6.99 -8.14 -10.26
CA ALA A 40 -6.24 -6.94 -9.91
C ALA A 40 -7.15 -5.72 -9.91
N LEU A 41 -8.02 -5.61 -10.91
CA LEU A 41 -8.95 -4.49 -10.98
C LEU A 41 -9.94 -4.51 -9.84
N ARG A 42 -10.41 -5.69 -9.47
CA ARG A 42 -11.33 -5.80 -8.34
C ARG A 42 -10.65 -5.37 -7.05
N ALA A 43 -9.40 -5.77 -6.87
CA ALA A 43 -8.65 -5.35 -5.69
C ALA A 43 -8.46 -3.84 -5.67
N ALA A 44 -8.17 -3.25 -6.84
CA ALA A 44 -8.04 -1.80 -6.93
C ALA A 44 -9.35 -1.10 -6.59
N GLU A 45 -10.45 -1.68 -7.03
CA GLU A 45 -11.77 -1.13 -6.72
C GLU A 45 -12.02 -1.11 -5.23
N ASN A 46 -11.64 -2.18 -4.54
CA ASN A 46 -11.77 -2.23 -3.09
C ASN A 46 -10.95 -1.13 -2.44
N VAL A 47 -9.71 -0.95 -2.88
CA VAL A 47 -8.86 0.08 -2.33
C VAL A 47 -9.48 1.44 -2.54
N ARG A 48 -9.99 1.69 -3.74
CA ARG A 48 -10.63 2.96 -4.04
C ARG A 48 -11.79 3.21 -3.09
N GLY A 49 -12.55 2.17 -2.79
CA GLY A 49 -13.73 2.31 -1.96
C GLY A 49 -13.44 2.57 -0.50
N VAL A 50 -12.31 2.07 0.02
CA VAL A 50 -12.03 2.22 1.43
C VAL A 50 -11.00 3.30 1.74
N ALA A 51 -10.29 3.77 0.72
CA ALA A 51 -9.14 4.63 0.97
C ALA A 51 -9.52 5.93 1.66
N SER A 52 -10.63 6.53 1.27
CA SER A 52 -11.02 7.81 1.83
C SER A 52 -11.44 7.70 3.28
N ALA A 53 -11.84 6.51 3.72
CA ALA A 53 -12.24 6.29 5.10
C ALA A 53 -11.13 5.72 5.94
N ALA A 54 -9.97 5.45 5.34
CA ALA A 54 -8.87 4.85 6.06
C ALA A 54 -8.26 5.86 7.02
N ARG A 55 -7.88 5.37 8.18
CA ARG A 55 -7.28 6.23 9.19
C ARG A 55 -5.80 6.35 8.95
N LEU A 56 -5.27 7.48 9.34
CA LEU A 56 -3.83 7.69 9.28
C LEU A 56 -3.24 7.35 10.64
N SER A 57 -2.14 6.65 10.62
CA SER A 57 -1.45 6.34 11.86
C SER A 57 0.03 6.18 11.59
N SER A 58 0.81 6.31 12.63
CA SER A 58 2.23 6.04 12.56
C SER A 58 2.53 4.89 13.50
N VAL A 59 3.31 3.94 13.03
CA VAL A 59 3.67 2.82 13.87
C VAL A 59 5.17 2.68 13.86
N PRO A 60 5.75 2.14 14.95
CA PRO A 60 7.18 1.93 14.96
C PRO A 60 7.58 0.84 13.97
N ALA A 61 8.86 0.75 13.70
CA ALA A 61 9.35 -0.24 12.75
C ALA A 61 8.90 -1.62 13.18
N GLU A 62 8.50 -2.40 12.21
CA GLU A 62 8.05 -3.75 12.50
C GLU A 62 9.21 -4.62 12.87
N GLY A 63 8.95 -5.58 13.74
CA GLY A 63 9.97 -6.49 14.19
C GLY A 63 10.78 -5.96 15.37
N VAL A 64 10.52 -4.78 15.73
CA VAL A 64 11.15 -4.27 16.91
C VAL A 64 10.54 -4.94 18.07
N ASN A 65 10.92 -5.38 18.70
CA ASN A 65 10.23 -5.92 19.62
C ASN A 65 10.20 -5.47 20.69
N ASP A 66 9.82 -5.46 20.63
CA ASP A 66 9.54 -5.02 21.23
C ASP A 66 9.52 -5.31 22.29
N SER A 67 9.80 -5.54 22.50
CA SER A 67 9.80 -5.75 23.45
C SER A 67 10.68 -5.37 24.09
N LEU A 68 11.37 -5.19 23.98
CA LEU A 68 12.11 -4.74 24.51
C LEU A 68 12.22 -3.74 24.35
N GLY A 69 12.31 -3.62 23.93
CA GLY A 69 12.43 -2.64 23.83
C GLY A 69 11.62 -2.04 23.80
N ALA A 70 11.17 -2.28 23.60
CA ALA A 70 10.31 -1.63 23.55
C ALA A 70 10.18 -0.99 24.53
N ILE A 71 10.62 -0.99 25.00
CA ILE A 71 10.46 -0.40 25.82
C ILE A 71 11.23 0.37 25.99
N ILE A 72 11.98 0.52 25.71
CA ILE A 72 12.65 1.29 25.85
C ILE A 72 12.73 2.01 25.13
N ASP A 73 12.91 2.20 24.71
CA ASP A 73 12.89 3.07 24.09
C ASP A 73 12.06 3.62 23.90
N ARG A 74 11.49 3.56 24.07
CA ARG A 74 10.69 4.18 23.79
C ARG A 74 10.44 5.15 24.33
N GLU A 75 10.59 5.59 24.68
CA GLU A 75 10.36 6.56 25.12
C GLU A 75 11.09 7.36 24.80
N LEU A 76 11.65 7.41 24.40
CA LEU A 76 12.35 8.19 24.09
C LEU A 76 12.31 8.60 23.00
N ALA A 77 12.32 8.44 22.46
CA ALA A 77 12.44 8.77 21.40
C ALA A 77 11.44 9.23 20.70
N TRP A 78 10.75 9.56 20.70
CA TRP A 78 9.85 10.03 20.16
C TRP A 78 9.56 11.06 20.26
N SER A 79 9.63 11.25 20.13
CA SER A 79 9.26 12.20 20.37
C SER A 79 9.26 12.78 19.60
#